data_2f5023a357bb80b2a731e2ab32743110
#
_entry.id   2f5023a357bb80b2a731e2ab32743110
#
_cell.length_a   1.000
_cell.length_b   1.000
_cell.length_c   1.000
_cell.angle_alpha   90.00
_cell.angle_beta   90.00
_cell.angle_gamma   90.00
#
_symmetry.space_group_name_H-M   'P 1'
#
loop_
_entity.id
_entity.type
_entity.pdbx_description
1 polymer ?
#
loop_
_entity_poly.entity_id
_entity_poly.type
_entity_poly.pdbx_seq_one_letter_code
_entity_poly.pdbx_strand_id
1 'polypeptide(L)'
;MWQQIQYKAGEKMISIAIDGPSGAGKSTISRAAAKLFGFIYVDTGAIYRTIGLAAKLRGIDVSDNDAVISMLPELRIELIYNESGEQCMLLDGADVSRDIRLPEVSMLASKVSAIPEVRVYLVDMQRKMAQLHNVVMDGRDIGTVILPNADLKIFLTAGAEDRARRRYEELLQKGVETTFESVLDDLIKRDEQDTQRAAAPLKAADDAVLLDTSGNTLEQSVSEVCRLISERTGIKPE
;
A
#
# COMPACT_ATOMS: atom_id res chain seq x y z
N MET A 1 -8.34 -22.91 5.73
CA MET A 1 -9.03 -22.88 7.04
C MET A 1 -8.43 -21.72 7.79
N TRP A 2 -9.15 -20.58 7.92
CA TRP A 2 -8.70 -19.43 8.66
C TRP A 2 -8.45 -19.87 10.10
N GLN A 3 -7.23 -19.77 10.63
CA GLN A 3 -7.06 -19.76 12.07
C GLN A 3 -7.80 -18.52 12.56
N GLN A 4 -8.98 -18.72 13.15
CA GLN A 4 -9.70 -17.68 13.87
C GLN A 4 -8.79 -17.25 15.01
N ILE A 5 -8.09 -16.12 14.81
CA ILE A 5 -7.56 -15.39 15.95
C ILE A 5 -8.80 -14.98 16.72
N GLN A 6 -9.06 -15.66 17.83
CA GLN A 6 -10.21 -15.37 18.71
C GLN A 6 -9.91 -14.05 19.40
N TYR A 7 -10.38 -12.94 18.81
CA TYR A 7 -10.41 -11.67 19.51
C TYR A 7 -11.52 -11.70 20.55
N LYS A 8 -11.22 -11.28 21.78
CA LYS A 8 -12.24 -11.07 22.82
C LYS A 8 -13.12 -9.90 22.37
N ALA A 9 -14.41 -10.09 22.30
CA ALA A 9 -15.36 -9.03 21.97
C ALA A 9 -15.17 -7.86 22.96
N GLY A 10 -14.82 -6.66 22.44
CA GLY A 10 -14.61 -5.45 23.23
C GLY A 10 -13.18 -4.91 23.26
N GLU A 11 -12.19 -5.61 22.69
CA GLU A 11 -10.83 -5.05 22.55
C GLU A 11 -10.76 -4.12 21.33
N LYS A 12 -10.18 -2.93 21.53
CA LYS A 12 -9.92 -1.97 20.46
C LYS A 12 -8.83 -2.54 19.53
N MET A 13 -9.13 -2.67 18.23
CA MET A 13 -8.11 -3.03 17.23
C MET A 13 -7.10 -1.89 17.05
N ILE A 14 -5.84 -2.28 16.91
CA ILE A 14 -4.73 -1.34 16.69
C ILE A 14 -4.52 -1.17 15.19
N SER A 15 -4.39 0.09 14.78
CA SER A 15 -4.17 0.46 13.39
C SER A 15 -2.94 1.34 13.24
N ILE A 16 -2.02 0.88 12.38
CA ILE A 16 -0.79 1.60 12.03
C ILE A 16 -0.89 2.02 10.57
N ALA A 17 -0.85 3.32 10.31
CA ALA A 17 -0.87 3.90 8.98
C ALA A 17 0.56 4.26 8.54
N ILE A 18 1.01 3.77 7.38
CA ILE A 18 2.33 4.09 6.82
C ILE A 18 2.14 4.68 5.42
N ASP A 19 2.25 6.00 5.31
CA ASP A 19 2.15 6.72 4.05
C ASP A 19 3.54 7.15 3.55
N GLY A 20 3.61 7.54 2.28
CA GLY A 20 4.84 8.07 1.69
C GLY A 20 4.98 7.79 0.20
N PRO A 21 6.00 8.37 -0.48
CA PRO A 21 6.18 8.29 -1.92
C PRO A 21 6.51 6.88 -2.43
N SER A 22 6.48 6.71 -3.75
CA SER A 22 6.85 5.45 -4.39
C SER A 22 8.32 5.11 -4.14
N GLY A 23 8.66 3.83 -4.00
CA GLY A 23 10.06 3.40 -3.81
C GLY A 23 10.64 3.65 -2.41
N ALA A 24 9.91 4.29 -1.48
CA ALA A 24 10.40 4.57 -0.11
C ALA A 24 10.58 3.32 0.79
N GLY A 25 10.28 2.11 0.29
CA GLY A 25 10.44 0.88 1.07
C GLY A 25 9.24 0.53 1.96
N LYS A 26 8.13 1.32 1.90
CA LYS A 26 6.96 1.13 2.75
C LYS A 26 6.49 -0.32 2.86
N SER A 27 6.21 -0.96 1.72
CA SER A 27 5.62 -2.30 1.70
C SER A 27 6.53 -3.35 2.33
N THR A 28 7.85 -3.24 2.12
CA THR A 28 8.82 -4.16 2.73
C THR A 28 8.92 -3.96 4.23
N ILE A 29 9.02 -2.70 4.68
CA ILE A 29 9.13 -2.32 6.09
C ILE A 29 7.81 -2.65 6.81
N SER A 30 6.65 -2.27 6.24
CA SER A 30 5.33 -2.53 6.83
C SER A 30 5.04 -4.01 7.01
N ARG A 31 5.42 -4.84 6.02
CA ARG A 31 5.25 -6.29 6.10
C ARG A 31 6.14 -6.90 7.17
N ALA A 32 7.40 -6.47 7.25
CA ALA A 32 8.32 -6.95 8.28
C ALA A 32 7.84 -6.55 9.68
N ALA A 33 7.44 -5.30 9.88
CA ALA A 33 6.88 -4.83 11.13
C ALA A 33 5.58 -5.58 11.50
N ALA A 34 4.64 -5.73 10.57
CA ALA A 34 3.40 -6.46 10.82
C ALA A 34 3.67 -7.90 11.29
N LYS A 35 4.62 -8.59 10.66
CA LYS A 35 5.02 -9.95 11.04
C LYS A 35 5.57 -10.01 12.46
N LEU A 36 6.41 -9.05 12.87
CA LEU A 36 7.03 -9.00 14.19
C LEU A 36 6.02 -8.68 15.31
N PHE A 37 4.89 -8.06 15.00
CA PHE A 37 3.84 -7.75 15.99
C PHE A 37 2.63 -8.69 15.90
N GLY A 38 2.64 -9.70 15.02
CA GLY A 38 1.49 -10.55 14.77
C GLY A 38 0.29 -9.79 14.18
N PHE A 39 0.53 -8.63 13.53
CA PHE A 39 -0.49 -7.81 12.88
C PHE A 39 -0.70 -8.23 11.44
N ILE A 40 -1.88 -7.95 10.91
CA ILE A 40 -2.17 -8.14 9.50
C ILE A 40 -1.54 -6.98 8.69
N TYR A 41 -0.77 -7.33 7.66
CA TYR A 41 -0.26 -6.36 6.70
C TYR A 41 -1.27 -6.14 5.57
N VAL A 42 -1.57 -4.87 5.23
CA VAL A 42 -2.48 -4.49 4.14
C VAL A 42 -1.76 -3.59 3.14
N ASP A 43 -1.45 -4.15 1.94
CA ASP A 43 -0.94 -3.41 0.77
C ASP A 43 -2.12 -2.79 0.02
N THR A 44 -2.44 -1.52 0.29
CA THR A 44 -3.55 -0.86 -0.42
C THR A 44 -3.22 -0.60 -1.88
N GLY A 45 -1.95 -0.44 -2.22
CA GLY A 45 -1.51 -0.35 -3.61
C GLY A 45 -1.85 -1.59 -4.42
N ALA A 46 -1.86 -2.78 -3.80
CA ALA A 46 -2.30 -4.01 -4.46
C ALA A 46 -3.78 -3.93 -4.86
N ILE A 47 -4.63 -3.34 -4.01
CA ILE A 47 -6.06 -3.17 -4.29
C ILE A 47 -6.27 -2.29 -5.53
N TYR A 48 -5.60 -1.13 -5.60
CA TYR A 48 -5.67 -0.26 -6.79
C TYR A 48 -5.07 -0.91 -8.04
N ARG A 49 -4.01 -1.71 -7.90
CA ARG A 49 -3.45 -2.48 -9.01
C ARG A 49 -4.44 -3.52 -9.54
N THR A 50 -5.27 -4.10 -8.68
CA THR A 50 -6.32 -5.03 -9.09
C THR A 50 -7.37 -4.32 -9.97
N ILE A 51 -7.78 -3.09 -9.62
CA ILE A 51 -8.67 -2.29 -10.47
C ILE A 51 -8.00 -1.99 -11.84
N GLY A 52 -6.73 -1.55 -11.82
CA GLY A 52 -5.99 -1.27 -13.06
C GLY A 52 -5.85 -2.51 -13.95
N LEU A 53 -5.61 -3.69 -13.36
CA LEU A 53 -5.58 -4.95 -14.08
C LEU A 53 -6.95 -5.33 -14.65
N ALA A 54 -8.03 -5.14 -13.87
CA ALA A 54 -9.40 -5.41 -14.33
C ALA A 54 -9.75 -4.57 -15.56
N ALA A 55 -9.42 -3.27 -15.55
CA ALA A 55 -9.62 -2.40 -16.70
C ALA A 55 -8.85 -2.91 -17.94
N LYS A 56 -7.57 -3.28 -17.75
CA LYS A 56 -6.75 -3.84 -18.83
C LYS A 56 -7.35 -5.12 -19.41
N LEU A 57 -7.75 -6.08 -18.56
CA LEU A 57 -8.31 -7.36 -18.99
C LEU A 57 -9.64 -7.19 -19.74
N ARG A 58 -10.40 -6.15 -19.43
CA ARG A 58 -11.66 -5.79 -20.09
C ARG A 58 -11.47 -4.87 -21.30
N GLY A 59 -10.23 -4.51 -21.65
CA GLY A 59 -9.93 -3.60 -22.76
C GLY A 59 -10.40 -2.15 -22.55
N ILE A 60 -10.57 -1.74 -21.28
CA ILE A 60 -11.00 -0.40 -20.90
C ILE A 60 -9.77 0.52 -20.83
N ASP A 61 -9.82 1.66 -21.52
CA ASP A 61 -8.82 2.72 -21.36
C ASP A 61 -9.01 3.39 -20.00
N VAL A 62 -8.00 3.29 -19.14
CA VAL A 62 -8.03 3.93 -17.80
C VAL A 62 -8.03 5.47 -17.84
N SER A 63 -7.91 6.09 -19.02
CA SER A 63 -8.11 7.52 -19.24
C SER A 63 -9.59 7.89 -19.41
N ASP A 64 -10.46 6.92 -19.70
CA ASP A 64 -11.91 7.06 -19.72
C ASP A 64 -12.48 6.77 -18.33
N ASN A 65 -12.65 7.85 -17.54
CA ASN A 65 -13.14 7.74 -16.17
C ASN A 65 -14.53 7.09 -16.11
N ASP A 66 -15.43 7.43 -17.03
CA ASP A 66 -16.81 6.92 -17.03
C ASP A 66 -16.83 5.42 -17.30
N ALA A 67 -16.00 4.93 -18.22
CA ALA A 67 -15.85 3.51 -18.49
C ALA A 67 -15.27 2.75 -17.27
N VAL A 68 -14.27 3.33 -16.59
CA VAL A 68 -13.71 2.76 -15.36
C VAL A 68 -14.74 2.70 -14.24
N ILE A 69 -15.50 3.79 -14.03
CA ILE A 69 -16.54 3.86 -12.99
C ILE A 69 -17.64 2.84 -13.25
N SER A 70 -18.10 2.74 -14.51
CA SER A 70 -19.14 1.80 -14.90
C SER A 70 -18.76 0.32 -14.68
N MET A 71 -17.47 -0.01 -14.72
CA MET A 71 -16.94 -1.34 -14.47
C MET A 71 -17.02 -1.73 -12.99
N LEU A 72 -16.88 -0.78 -12.04
CA LEU A 72 -16.66 -1.08 -10.61
C LEU A 72 -17.74 -1.99 -10.00
N PRO A 73 -19.05 -1.76 -10.22
CA PRO A 73 -20.10 -2.59 -9.60
C PRO A 73 -20.06 -4.07 -10.03
N GLU A 74 -19.42 -4.37 -11.17
CA GLU A 74 -19.31 -5.71 -11.72
C GLU A 74 -18.09 -6.49 -11.20
N LEU A 75 -17.17 -5.81 -10.49
CA LEU A 75 -15.95 -6.42 -9.99
C LEU A 75 -16.18 -7.09 -8.63
N ARG A 76 -15.72 -8.32 -8.52
CA ARG A 76 -15.56 -8.97 -7.23
C ARG A 76 -14.09 -8.97 -6.86
N ILE A 77 -13.69 -8.03 -6.01
CA ILE A 77 -12.33 -7.92 -5.50
C ILE A 77 -12.31 -8.45 -4.07
N GLU A 78 -11.43 -9.41 -3.82
CA GLU A 78 -11.24 -9.98 -2.49
C GLU A 78 -9.76 -9.90 -2.09
N LEU A 79 -9.53 -9.53 -0.85
CA LEU A 79 -8.23 -9.58 -0.21
C LEU A 79 -8.26 -10.75 0.76
N ILE A 80 -7.42 -11.75 0.52
CA ILE A 80 -7.30 -12.94 1.37
C ILE A 80 -5.85 -13.10 1.81
N TYR A 81 -5.60 -14.00 2.75
CA TYR A 81 -4.26 -14.39 3.18
C TYR A 81 -4.07 -15.88 2.92
N ASN A 82 -2.93 -16.25 2.34
CA ASN A 82 -2.57 -17.66 2.14
C ASN A 82 -2.10 -18.30 3.47
N GLU A 83 -1.74 -19.58 3.43
CA GLU A 83 -1.29 -20.33 4.61
C GLU A 83 -0.02 -19.77 5.24
N SER A 84 0.80 -19.05 4.47
CA SER A 84 2.01 -18.36 4.94
C SER A 84 1.73 -16.97 5.52
N GLY A 85 0.45 -16.54 5.59
CA GLY A 85 0.06 -15.21 6.05
C GLY A 85 0.37 -14.08 5.05
N GLU A 86 0.62 -14.42 3.79
CA GLU A 86 0.84 -13.42 2.74
C GLU A 86 -0.47 -12.98 2.12
N GLN A 87 -0.59 -11.67 1.90
CA GLN A 87 -1.74 -11.09 1.22
C GLN A 87 -1.82 -11.57 -0.23
N CYS A 88 -2.97 -12.10 -0.61
CA CYS A 88 -3.34 -12.45 -1.97
C CYS A 88 -4.54 -11.62 -2.43
N MET A 89 -4.54 -11.25 -3.71
CA MET A 89 -5.63 -10.50 -4.34
C MET A 89 -6.38 -11.42 -5.30
N LEU A 90 -7.69 -11.52 -5.09
CA LEU A 90 -8.57 -12.21 -6.03
C LEU A 90 -9.38 -11.19 -6.83
N LEU A 91 -9.46 -11.41 -8.12
CA LEU A 91 -10.33 -10.69 -9.04
C LEU A 91 -11.28 -11.70 -9.68
N ASP A 92 -12.58 -11.55 -9.44
CA ASP A 92 -13.63 -12.47 -9.94
C ASP A 92 -13.34 -13.94 -9.61
N GLY A 93 -12.71 -14.18 -8.44
CA GLY A 93 -12.33 -15.49 -7.93
C GLY A 93 -10.98 -16.02 -8.41
N ALA A 94 -10.30 -15.36 -9.35
CA ALA A 94 -8.96 -15.72 -9.82
C ALA A 94 -7.87 -15.01 -8.99
N ASP A 95 -6.81 -15.75 -8.60
CA ASP A 95 -5.64 -15.15 -7.93
C ASP A 95 -4.81 -14.34 -8.92
N VAL A 96 -4.79 -13.03 -8.73
CA VAL A 96 -4.05 -12.07 -9.58
C VAL A 96 -2.83 -11.47 -8.86
N SER A 97 -2.40 -12.04 -7.74
CA SER A 97 -1.34 -11.51 -6.88
C SER A 97 0.00 -11.34 -7.60
N ARG A 98 0.27 -12.12 -8.63
CA ARG A 98 1.47 -11.99 -9.49
C ARG A 98 1.26 -10.94 -10.57
N ASP A 99 0.13 -10.97 -11.24
CA ASP A 99 -0.17 -10.13 -12.41
C ASP A 99 -0.24 -8.65 -12.03
N ILE A 100 -0.79 -8.33 -10.85
CA ILE A 100 -0.84 -6.96 -10.34
C ILE A 100 0.54 -6.35 -10.04
N ARG A 101 1.62 -7.13 -10.05
CA ARG A 101 2.99 -6.66 -9.79
C ARG A 101 3.77 -6.32 -11.06
N LEU A 102 3.19 -6.54 -12.22
CA LEU A 102 3.77 -6.16 -13.50
C LEU A 102 3.96 -4.64 -13.57
N PRO A 103 5.07 -4.14 -14.17
CA PRO A 103 5.35 -2.70 -14.23
C PRO A 103 4.22 -1.89 -14.86
N GLU A 104 3.64 -2.38 -15.96
CA GLU A 104 2.52 -1.74 -16.66
C GLU A 104 1.29 -1.56 -15.76
N VAL A 105 0.97 -2.54 -14.91
CA VAL A 105 -0.18 -2.46 -13.99
C VAL A 105 0.03 -1.38 -12.93
N SER A 106 1.28 -1.11 -12.55
CA SER A 106 1.60 -0.02 -11.61
C SER A 106 1.25 1.35 -12.16
N MET A 107 1.41 1.57 -13.47
CA MET A 107 1.01 2.83 -14.14
C MET A 107 -0.52 2.95 -14.22
N LEU A 108 -1.21 1.85 -14.54
CA LEU A 108 -2.67 1.80 -14.54
C LEU A 108 -3.24 2.11 -13.14
N ALA A 109 -2.65 1.54 -12.10
CA ALA A 109 -3.04 1.80 -10.71
C ALA A 109 -2.92 3.28 -10.33
N SER A 110 -1.86 3.95 -10.77
CA SER A 110 -1.69 5.39 -10.52
C SER A 110 -2.84 6.20 -11.15
N LYS A 111 -3.20 5.90 -12.40
CA LYS A 111 -4.31 6.56 -13.11
C LYS A 111 -5.66 6.30 -12.43
N VAL A 112 -6.03 5.03 -12.18
CA VAL A 112 -7.34 4.72 -11.57
C VAL A 112 -7.44 5.23 -10.14
N SER A 113 -6.33 5.36 -9.41
CA SER A 113 -6.32 5.91 -8.05
C SER A 113 -6.60 7.42 -8.00
N ALA A 114 -6.51 8.12 -9.12
CA ALA A 114 -6.87 9.53 -9.23
C ALA A 114 -8.38 9.74 -9.39
N ILE A 115 -9.15 8.70 -9.73
CA ILE A 115 -10.60 8.74 -9.91
C ILE A 115 -11.28 8.69 -8.52
N PRO A 116 -12.04 9.73 -8.12
CA PRO A 116 -12.65 9.77 -6.79
C PRO A 116 -13.60 8.59 -6.50
N GLU A 117 -14.36 8.14 -7.47
CA GLU A 117 -15.33 7.05 -7.35
C GLU A 117 -14.65 5.71 -7.10
N VAL A 118 -13.50 5.46 -7.70
CA VAL A 118 -12.67 4.29 -7.41
C VAL A 118 -12.23 4.29 -5.94
N ARG A 119 -11.88 5.45 -5.41
CA ARG A 119 -11.46 5.60 -4.01
C ARG A 119 -12.63 5.33 -3.06
N VAL A 120 -13.81 5.92 -3.35
CA VAL A 120 -15.03 5.68 -2.58
C VAL A 120 -15.39 4.19 -2.57
N TYR A 121 -15.32 3.53 -3.73
CA TYR A 121 -15.58 2.10 -3.87
C TYR A 121 -14.68 1.23 -2.97
N LEU A 122 -13.41 1.60 -2.80
CA LEU A 122 -12.42 0.80 -2.06
C LEU A 122 -12.34 1.15 -0.57
N VAL A 123 -12.81 2.32 -0.14
CA VAL A 123 -12.61 2.83 1.23
C VAL A 123 -13.19 1.91 2.29
N ASP A 124 -14.38 1.38 2.06
CA ASP A 124 -15.08 0.52 3.02
C ASP A 124 -14.38 -0.83 3.22
N MET A 125 -13.84 -1.40 2.13
CA MET A 125 -13.03 -2.62 2.21
C MET A 125 -11.81 -2.41 3.11
N GLN A 126 -11.08 -1.33 2.90
CA GLN A 126 -9.88 -1.01 3.66
C GLN A 126 -10.19 -0.76 5.15
N ARG A 127 -11.25 0.01 5.44
CA ARG A 127 -11.68 0.28 6.81
C ARG A 127 -12.14 -0.97 7.56
N LYS A 128 -12.86 -1.86 6.89
CA LYS A 128 -13.28 -3.14 7.48
C LYS A 128 -12.10 -3.99 7.96
N MET A 129 -10.98 -3.99 7.23
CA MET A 129 -9.78 -4.72 7.65
C MET A 129 -9.27 -4.20 9.00
N ALA A 130 -9.19 -2.88 9.18
CA ALA A 130 -8.75 -2.27 10.43
C ALA A 130 -9.76 -2.38 11.59
N GLN A 131 -11.04 -2.57 11.27
CA GLN A 131 -12.07 -2.82 12.29
C GLN A 131 -12.05 -4.25 12.85
N LEU A 132 -11.61 -5.20 12.02
CA LEU A 132 -11.65 -6.62 12.35
C LEU A 132 -10.31 -7.16 12.88
N HIS A 133 -9.19 -6.44 12.62
CA HIS A 133 -7.85 -6.93 12.90
C HIS A 133 -6.92 -5.80 13.33
N ASN A 134 -5.89 -6.14 14.12
CA ASN A 134 -4.74 -5.28 14.27
C ASN A 134 -3.99 -5.21 12.94
N VAL A 135 -3.75 -4.01 12.39
CA VAL A 135 -3.22 -3.85 11.04
C VAL A 135 -2.01 -2.92 10.97
N VAL A 136 -1.10 -3.24 10.06
CA VAL A 136 -0.17 -2.27 9.48
C VAL A 136 -0.60 -2.08 8.02
N MET A 137 -1.07 -0.90 7.68
CA MET A 137 -1.59 -0.57 6.36
C MET A 137 -0.69 0.46 5.69
N ASP A 138 -0.21 0.16 4.47
CA ASP A 138 0.61 1.11 3.72
C ASP A 138 -0.08 1.66 2.47
N GLY A 139 0.21 2.93 2.17
CA GLY A 139 -0.40 3.61 1.03
C GLY A 139 0.13 5.01 0.76
N ARG A 140 -0.78 5.95 0.50
CA ARG A 140 -0.50 7.37 0.21
C ARG A 140 -1.33 8.33 1.05
N ASP A 141 -2.45 7.87 1.56
CA ASP A 141 -3.46 8.64 2.25
C ASP A 141 -4.15 7.83 3.37
N ILE A 142 -3.42 6.85 3.89
CA ILE A 142 -3.96 5.97 4.94
C ILE A 142 -4.24 6.79 6.19
N GLY A 143 -3.25 7.55 6.67
CA GLY A 143 -3.38 8.38 7.88
C GLY A 143 -4.20 9.65 7.70
N THR A 144 -4.46 10.09 6.45
CA THR A 144 -5.24 11.30 6.19
C THR A 144 -6.70 11.02 5.82
N VAL A 145 -6.99 9.90 5.14
CA VAL A 145 -8.32 9.61 4.58
C VAL A 145 -8.88 8.26 5.04
N ILE A 146 -8.10 7.18 4.93
CA ILE A 146 -8.61 5.84 5.21
C ILE A 146 -8.78 5.61 6.71
N LEU A 147 -7.72 5.84 7.48
CA LEU A 147 -7.63 5.66 8.93
C LEU A 147 -7.21 6.97 9.63
N PRO A 148 -8.02 8.03 9.57
CA PRO A 148 -7.66 9.33 10.12
C PRO A 148 -7.47 9.30 11.65
N ASN A 149 -7.94 8.26 12.32
CA ASN A 149 -7.82 8.03 13.75
C ASN A 149 -6.90 6.82 14.05
N ALA A 150 -5.96 6.49 13.15
CA ALA A 150 -4.99 5.43 13.39
C ALA A 150 -4.19 5.68 14.68
N ASP A 151 -3.85 4.60 15.41
CA ASP A 151 -3.11 4.70 16.68
C ASP A 151 -1.70 5.24 16.47
N LEU A 152 -1.09 4.93 15.33
CA LEU A 152 0.17 5.51 14.87
C LEU A 152 0.09 5.83 13.38
N LYS A 153 0.56 7.02 13.02
CA LYS A 153 0.74 7.42 11.62
C LYS A 153 2.21 7.71 11.37
N ILE A 154 2.75 7.11 10.32
CA ILE A 154 4.14 7.32 9.88
C ILE A 154 4.09 7.81 8.43
N PHE A 155 4.79 8.91 8.16
CA PHE A 155 5.08 9.33 6.79
C PHE A 155 6.53 8.96 6.49
N LEU A 156 6.69 7.84 5.77
CA LEU A 156 7.98 7.25 5.46
C LEU A 156 8.49 7.80 4.13
N THR A 157 9.68 8.39 4.14
CA THR A 157 10.30 8.98 2.96
C THR A 157 11.76 8.54 2.80
N ALA A 158 12.32 8.83 1.64
CA ALA A 158 13.75 8.77 1.33
C ALA A 158 14.01 9.67 0.12
N GLY A 159 15.25 10.09 -0.07
CA GLY A 159 15.67 10.85 -1.25
C GLY A 159 15.27 10.18 -2.57
N ALA A 160 14.95 10.96 -3.60
CA ALA A 160 14.49 10.42 -4.88
C ALA A 160 15.52 9.48 -5.51
N GLU A 161 16.80 9.83 -5.43
CA GLU A 161 17.90 9.00 -5.96
C GLU A 161 18.03 7.68 -5.18
N ASP A 162 17.93 7.68 -3.85
CA ASP A 162 17.97 6.46 -3.05
C ASP A 162 16.81 5.53 -3.40
N ARG A 163 15.60 6.10 -3.56
CA ARG A 163 14.42 5.33 -3.98
C ARG A 163 14.56 4.77 -5.38
N ALA A 164 15.12 5.55 -6.31
CA ALA A 164 15.39 5.12 -7.67
C ALA A 164 16.44 4.00 -7.71
N ARG A 165 17.50 4.11 -6.92
CA ARG A 165 18.54 3.08 -6.80
C ARG A 165 17.97 1.75 -6.31
N ARG A 166 17.21 1.78 -5.17
CA ARG A 166 16.54 0.59 -4.63
C ARG A 166 15.62 -0.06 -5.68
N ARG A 167 14.85 0.75 -6.40
CA ARG A 167 13.92 0.25 -7.43
C ARG A 167 14.64 -0.28 -8.66
N TYR A 168 15.69 0.38 -9.10
CA TYR A 168 16.53 -0.05 -10.22
C TYR A 168 17.16 -1.43 -9.94
N GLU A 169 17.76 -1.60 -8.75
CA GLU A 169 18.33 -2.88 -8.32
C GLU A 169 17.27 -4.00 -8.27
N GLU A 170 16.08 -3.70 -7.74
CA GLU A 170 14.96 -4.64 -7.72
C GLU A 170 14.52 -5.07 -9.15
N LEU A 171 14.48 -4.15 -10.09
CA LEU A 171 14.12 -4.43 -11.48
C LEU A 171 15.17 -5.29 -12.17
N LEU A 172 16.46 -5.00 -11.96
CA LEU A 172 17.56 -5.81 -12.49
C LEU A 172 17.53 -7.25 -11.97
N GLN A 173 17.26 -7.43 -10.64
CA GLN A 173 17.13 -8.76 -10.04
C GLN A 173 15.96 -9.56 -10.64
N LYS A 174 14.91 -8.87 -11.13
CA LYS A 174 13.76 -9.48 -11.82
C LYS A 174 14.00 -9.69 -13.33
N GLY A 175 15.20 -9.35 -13.82
CA GLY A 175 15.54 -9.49 -15.24
C GLY A 175 14.88 -8.44 -16.15
N VAL A 176 14.42 -7.32 -15.59
CA VAL A 176 13.83 -6.22 -16.37
C VAL A 176 14.94 -5.31 -16.86
N GLU A 177 15.07 -5.18 -18.19
CA GLU A 177 16.01 -4.23 -18.82
C GLU A 177 15.47 -2.81 -18.62
N THR A 178 16.26 -1.96 -17.95
CA THR A 178 15.93 -0.55 -17.69
C THR A 178 17.20 0.24 -17.36
N THR A 179 17.12 1.56 -17.31
CA THR A 179 18.21 2.43 -16.86
C THR A 179 17.84 3.13 -15.56
N PHE A 180 18.86 3.54 -14.79
CA PHE A 180 18.65 4.29 -13.55
C PHE A 180 17.89 5.59 -13.80
N GLU A 181 18.24 6.32 -14.86
CA GLU A 181 17.62 7.58 -15.25
C GLU A 181 16.14 7.40 -15.56
N SER A 182 15.78 6.34 -16.30
CA SER A 182 14.38 6.02 -16.61
C SER A 182 13.57 5.73 -15.32
N VAL A 183 14.17 4.96 -14.39
CA VAL A 183 13.52 4.65 -13.10
C VAL A 183 13.35 5.90 -12.25
N LEU A 184 14.35 6.79 -12.23
CA LEU A 184 14.29 8.06 -11.49
C LEU A 184 13.19 8.98 -12.06
N ASP A 185 13.15 9.15 -13.36
CA ASP A 185 12.13 9.95 -14.05
C ASP A 185 10.72 9.43 -13.78
N ASP A 186 10.52 8.12 -13.83
CA ASP A 186 9.23 7.49 -13.57
C ASP A 186 8.79 7.69 -12.10
N LEU A 187 9.74 7.64 -11.15
CA LEU A 187 9.44 7.89 -9.74
C LEU A 187 9.08 9.36 -9.50
N ILE A 188 9.81 10.30 -10.09
CA ILE A 188 9.52 11.75 -9.96
C ILE A 188 8.13 12.06 -10.54
N LYS A 189 7.83 11.61 -11.75
CA LYS A 189 6.51 11.79 -12.38
C LYS A 189 5.37 11.23 -11.53
N ARG A 190 5.61 10.06 -10.94
CA ARG A 190 4.61 9.42 -10.08
C ARG A 190 4.40 10.18 -8.77
N ASP A 191 5.46 10.66 -8.14
CA ASP A 191 5.37 11.46 -6.93
C ASP A 191 4.63 12.78 -7.18
N GLU A 192 4.88 13.43 -8.33
CA GLU A 192 4.14 14.60 -8.76
C GLU A 192 2.64 14.29 -8.93
N GLN A 193 2.31 13.21 -9.63
CA GLN A 193 0.92 12.77 -9.81
C GLN A 193 0.25 12.47 -8.46
N ASP A 194 0.92 11.72 -7.56
CA ASP A 194 0.39 11.38 -6.24
C ASP A 194 0.19 12.63 -5.38
N THR A 195 1.07 13.64 -5.48
CA THR A 195 1.01 14.88 -4.68
C THR A 195 0.00 15.89 -5.23
N GLN A 196 -0.14 15.99 -6.56
CA GLN A 196 -0.99 16.99 -7.22
C GLN A 196 -2.43 16.51 -7.48
N ARG A 197 -2.74 15.23 -7.26
CA ARG A 197 -4.10 14.73 -7.48
C ARG A 197 -5.11 15.46 -6.59
N ALA A 198 -6.28 15.78 -7.18
CA ALA A 198 -7.33 16.54 -6.48
C ALA A 198 -7.96 15.75 -5.32
N ALA A 199 -8.08 14.40 -5.46
CA ALA A 199 -8.64 13.53 -4.45
C ALA A 199 -7.52 12.87 -3.63
N ALA A 200 -7.50 13.10 -2.32
CA ALA A 200 -6.59 12.49 -1.35
C ALA A 200 -5.10 12.58 -1.78
N PRO A 201 -4.53 13.79 -1.94
CA PRO A 201 -3.14 13.97 -2.33
C PRO A 201 -2.18 13.31 -1.35
N LEU A 202 -1.02 12.88 -1.86
CA LEU A 202 0.06 12.38 -1.00
C LEU A 202 0.58 13.51 -0.12
N LYS A 203 0.27 13.46 1.16
CA LYS A 203 0.78 14.36 2.18
C LYS A 203 0.84 13.68 3.54
N ALA A 204 1.76 14.13 4.38
CA ALA A 204 1.78 13.69 5.77
C ALA A 204 0.50 14.14 6.49
N ALA A 205 -0.06 13.30 7.35
CA ALA A 205 -1.07 13.74 8.31
C ALA A 205 -0.40 14.66 9.35
N ASP A 206 -1.16 15.60 9.93
CA ASP A 206 -0.61 16.60 10.85
C ASP A 206 0.00 15.97 12.11
N ASP A 207 -0.50 14.79 12.51
CA ASP A 207 -0.04 14.00 13.64
C ASP A 207 0.89 12.83 13.25
N ALA A 208 1.34 12.78 11.99
CA ALA A 208 2.25 11.73 11.54
C ALA A 208 3.69 11.97 11.98
N VAL A 209 4.36 10.88 12.37
CA VAL A 209 5.80 10.87 12.55
C VAL A 209 6.48 10.85 11.17
N LEU A 210 7.32 11.85 10.89
CA LEU A 210 8.12 11.87 9.66
C LEU A 210 9.34 10.98 9.86
N LEU A 211 9.49 9.95 9.02
CA LEU A 211 10.60 9.01 9.07
C LEU A 211 11.35 9.01 7.75
N ASP A 212 12.53 9.63 7.74
CA ASP A 212 13.44 9.57 6.60
C ASP A 212 14.36 8.34 6.72
N THR A 213 14.31 7.49 5.70
CA THR A 213 15.10 6.26 5.60
C THR A 213 16.23 6.36 4.57
N SER A 214 16.61 7.58 4.16
CA SER A 214 17.76 7.81 3.30
C SER A 214 19.02 7.25 3.94
N GLY A 215 19.81 6.48 3.19
CA GLY A 215 21.02 5.85 3.69
C GLY A 215 20.85 4.70 4.69
N ASN A 216 19.64 4.43 5.17
CA ASN A 216 19.40 3.33 6.11
C ASN A 216 19.40 1.97 5.40
N THR A 217 19.88 0.94 6.11
CA THR A 217 19.61 -0.45 5.73
C THR A 217 18.14 -0.78 5.98
N LEU A 218 17.68 -1.91 5.41
CA LEU A 218 16.32 -2.39 5.66
C LEU A 218 16.10 -2.67 7.15
N GLU A 219 17.06 -3.32 7.79
CA GLU A 219 17.01 -3.69 9.22
C GLU A 219 16.90 -2.46 10.11
N GLN A 220 17.67 -1.40 9.82
CA GLN A 220 17.59 -0.14 10.55
C GLN A 220 16.23 0.50 10.42
N SER A 221 15.67 0.53 9.20
CA SER A 221 14.36 1.11 8.93
C SER A 221 13.23 0.32 9.61
N VAL A 222 13.30 -1.02 9.59
CA VAL A 222 12.34 -1.91 10.29
C VAL A 222 12.43 -1.71 11.79
N SER A 223 13.66 -1.68 12.36
CA SER A 223 13.88 -1.46 13.80
C SER A 223 13.26 -0.14 14.26
N GLU A 224 13.42 0.92 13.49
CA GLU A 224 12.88 2.24 13.84
C GLU A 224 11.33 2.24 13.80
N VAL A 225 10.72 1.63 12.78
CA VAL A 225 9.26 1.49 12.74
C VAL A 225 8.75 0.63 13.90
N CYS A 226 9.43 -0.47 14.24
CA CYS A 226 9.06 -1.30 15.38
C CYS A 226 9.18 -0.55 16.70
N ARG A 227 10.22 0.27 16.88
CA ARG A 227 10.38 1.14 18.04
C ARG A 227 9.19 2.10 18.18
N LEU A 228 8.82 2.79 17.09
CA LEU A 228 7.68 3.71 17.06
C LEU A 228 6.36 3.01 17.39
N ILE A 229 6.12 1.80 16.84
CA ILE A 229 4.93 1.00 17.15
C ILE A 229 4.90 0.67 18.65
N SER A 230 6.02 0.16 19.20
CA SER A 230 6.09 -0.22 20.63
C SER A 230 5.86 0.97 21.55
N GLU A 231 6.47 2.11 21.27
CA GLU A 231 6.31 3.34 22.07
C GLU A 231 4.87 3.85 22.04
N ARG A 232 4.21 3.77 20.89
CA ARG A 232 2.86 4.31 20.73
C ARG A 232 1.77 3.39 21.24
N THR A 233 1.94 2.07 21.08
CA THR A 233 0.91 1.08 21.40
C THR A 233 1.14 0.36 22.74
N GLY A 234 2.37 0.39 23.26
CA GLY A 234 2.78 -0.41 24.42
C GLY A 234 3.02 -1.89 24.10
N ILE A 235 2.80 -2.34 22.85
CA ILE A 235 3.02 -3.73 22.43
C ILE A 235 4.49 -3.92 22.07
N LYS A 236 5.04 -5.07 22.43
CA LYS A 236 6.40 -5.48 22.05
C LYS A 236 6.36 -6.45 20.87
N PRO A 237 7.35 -6.40 19.96
CA PRO A 237 7.49 -7.41 18.92
C PRO A 237 7.74 -8.78 19.53
N GLU A 238 7.27 -9.84 18.85
CA GLU A 238 7.50 -11.25 19.20
C GLU A 238 8.93 -11.69 18.84
#